data_68c2c76450945f0c52148ca22fb95e9b
#
_entry.id   68c2c76450945f0c52148ca22fb95e9b
#
_cell.length_a   1.000
_cell.length_b   1.000
_cell.length_c   1.000
_cell.angle_alpha   90.00
_cell.angle_beta   90.00
_cell.angle_gamma   90.00
#
_symmetry.space_group_name_H-M   'P 1'
#
loop_
_entity.id
_entity.type
_entity.pdbx_description
1 polymer ?
#
loop_
_entity_poly.entity_id
_entity_poly.type
_entity_poly.pdbx_seq_one_letter_code
_entity_poly.pdbx_strand_id
1 'polypeptide(L)'
;MTLEFDEKQRQAIDACSKVSERLVGVTGKAGTGKTTIIANVHEQLTGAGYSVVCSAPTGKAARRIREATGLQAFTNHKLLGYGTPREYEERDAKGKVKVVKVSTGPRYGRSEPLAYDTLLCDEFMMVNEEIYSNLCDALKPGARICMFGDVNQLKPIEPGPINPKELCPFERTLQKFTNVTLDTIHRHDEGSGIAHNGAMILAGRIPQRADDFDLRFTDAPLQPLLEYVRRSAESGIMFDSTDHQILTCMNKTWIGTKRLNPAIQQIFWKPDFIGMDLPRKRAYRNEEPDPPIRVQVGSKVIFTANIYQINDSNDEVMNGECGIVTELDFDLGTVTIDFGDREVAIPPLIINVMPDGRTTELDPRTLIDLAYVLTTHKAQGSEYQHVCYVMNRSTGFAQSRRNLYTGVTRARKHCTLFTDQFSLVKSTRYAG
;
A
#
# COMPACT_ATOMS: atom_id res chain seq x y z
N MET A 1 11.34 -29.66 0.67
CA MET A 1 12.32 -29.05 1.60
C MET A 1 11.56 -28.62 2.82
N THR A 2 11.86 -29.17 3.99
CA THR A 2 11.36 -28.69 5.28
C THR A 2 11.98 -27.31 5.51
N LEU A 3 11.15 -26.26 5.62
CA LEU A 3 11.61 -24.91 5.98
C LEU A 3 12.18 -24.97 7.41
N GLU A 4 13.47 -24.65 7.56
CA GLU A 4 14.06 -24.49 8.87
C GLU A 4 13.79 -23.06 9.38
N PHE A 5 13.06 -22.96 10.47
CA PHE A 5 12.80 -21.69 11.14
C PHE A 5 13.90 -21.39 12.16
N ASP A 6 14.34 -20.15 12.24
CA ASP A 6 15.21 -19.69 13.33
C ASP A 6 14.46 -19.66 14.68
N GLU A 7 15.18 -19.40 15.76
CA GLU A 7 14.61 -19.39 17.11
C GLU A 7 13.50 -18.32 17.27
N LYS A 8 13.69 -17.11 16.71
CA LYS A 8 12.71 -16.03 16.79
C LYS A 8 11.48 -16.31 15.94
N GLN A 9 11.65 -16.92 14.79
CA GLN A 9 10.54 -17.36 13.95
C GLN A 9 9.72 -18.44 14.66
N ARG A 10 10.35 -19.42 15.30
CA ARG A 10 9.66 -20.44 16.13
C ARG A 10 8.90 -19.80 17.28
N GLN A 11 9.52 -18.86 18.01
CA GLN A 11 8.84 -18.12 19.08
C GLN A 11 7.60 -17.36 18.56
N ALA A 12 7.67 -16.75 17.37
CA ALA A 12 6.55 -16.05 16.75
C ALA A 12 5.43 -17.02 16.34
N ILE A 13 5.77 -18.17 15.75
CA ILE A 13 4.82 -19.23 15.42
C ILE A 13 4.11 -19.72 16.68
N ASP A 14 4.84 -20.04 17.73
CA ASP A 14 4.29 -20.51 19.00
C ASP A 14 3.37 -19.47 19.65
N ALA A 15 3.77 -18.20 19.68
CA ALA A 15 2.95 -17.11 20.23
C ALA A 15 1.66 -16.94 19.41
N CYS A 16 1.75 -16.95 18.09
CA CYS A 16 0.60 -16.88 17.20
C CYS A 16 -0.26 -18.14 17.20
N SER A 17 0.22 -19.30 17.59
CA SER A 17 -0.55 -20.54 17.68
C SER A 17 -1.22 -20.74 19.03
N LYS A 18 -0.80 -20.02 20.11
CA LYS A 18 -1.44 -20.05 21.43
C LYS A 18 -2.77 -19.32 21.40
N VAL A 19 -3.88 -20.05 21.41
CA VAL A 19 -5.25 -19.50 21.30
C VAL A 19 -5.71 -18.72 22.54
N SER A 20 -5.00 -18.78 23.66
CA SER A 20 -5.28 -17.98 24.86
C SER A 20 -4.97 -16.48 24.69
N GLU A 21 -4.10 -16.14 23.76
CA GLU A 21 -3.65 -14.77 23.54
C GLU A 21 -4.57 -14.06 22.52
N ARG A 22 -5.31 -13.06 22.97
CA ARG A 22 -6.24 -12.34 22.09
C ARG A 22 -5.56 -11.45 21.05
N LEU A 23 -4.47 -10.80 21.44
CA LEU A 23 -3.69 -9.90 20.58
C LEU A 23 -2.22 -10.32 20.65
N VAL A 24 -1.65 -10.61 19.49
CA VAL A 24 -0.23 -10.96 19.35
C VAL A 24 0.41 -10.05 18.32
N GLY A 25 1.55 -9.45 18.66
CA GLY A 25 2.33 -8.60 17.76
C GLY A 25 3.62 -9.28 17.30
N VAL A 26 3.87 -9.33 16.01
CA VAL A 26 5.14 -9.81 15.43
C VAL A 26 5.74 -8.67 14.61
N THR A 27 6.86 -8.13 15.08
CA THR A 27 7.56 -7.08 14.35
C THR A 27 8.86 -7.61 13.77
N GLY A 28 9.22 -7.13 12.59
CA GLY A 28 10.47 -7.50 11.93
C GLY A 28 10.69 -6.70 10.66
N LYS A 29 11.94 -6.46 10.32
CA LYS A 29 12.35 -5.76 9.10
C LYS A 29 11.85 -6.47 7.85
N ALA A 30 11.97 -5.82 6.69
CA ALA A 30 11.74 -6.49 5.41
C ALA A 30 12.67 -7.70 5.27
N GLY A 31 12.15 -8.87 4.83
CA GLY A 31 12.95 -10.07 4.63
C GLY A 31 13.17 -10.94 5.87
N THR A 32 12.54 -10.68 7.01
CA THR A 32 12.64 -11.53 8.22
C THR A 32 11.68 -12.73 8.22
N GLY A 33 10.99 -13.01 7.11
CA GLY A 33 10.14 -14.20 6.98
C GLY A 33 8.73 -14.07 7.56
N LYS A 34 8.20 -12.86 7.81
CA LYS A 34 6.84 -12.64 8.34
C LYS A 34 5.76 -13.39 7.57
N THR A 35 5.80 -13.32 6.23
CA THR A 35 4.81 -14.00 5.37
C THR A 35 4.92 -15.54 5.46
N THR A 36 6.14 -16.07 5.64
CA THR A 36 6.37 -17.50 5.86
C THR A 36 5.80 -17.94 7.21
N ILE A 37 5.94 -17.11 8.26
CA ILE A 37 5.33 -17.36 9.57
C ILE A 37 3.81 -17.37 9.46
N ILE A 38 3.21 -16.40 8.73
CA ILE A 38 1.77 -16.35 8.46
C ILE A 38 1.27 -17.65 7.85
N ALA A 39 1.97 -18.19 6.83
CA ALA A 39 1.61 -19.45 6.18
C ALA A 39 1.62 -20.63 7.18
N ASN A 40 2.69 -20.72 7.97
CA ASN A 40 2.84 -21.82 8.95
C ASN A 40 1.80 -21.75 10.08
N VAL A 41 1.56 -20.55 10.63
CA VAL A 41 0.52 -20.34 11.65
C VAL A 41 -0.87 -20.66 11.11
N HIS A 42 -1.17 -20.26 9.86
CA HIS A 42 -2.42 -20.60 9.20
C HIS A 42 -2.59 -22.13 9.10
N GLU A 43 -1.56 -22.84 8.62
CA GLU A 43 -1.57 -24.30 8.49
C GLU A 43 -1.79 -25.00 9.84
N GLN A 44 -1.03 -24.61 10.87
CA GLN A 44 -1.15 -25.21 12.22
C GLN A 44 -2.55 -25.00 12.81
N LEU A 45 -3.10 -23.80 12.71
CA LEU A 45 -4.40 -23.48 13.30
C LEU A 45 -5.56 -24.14 12.53
N THR A 46 -5.51 -24.14 11.20
CA THR A 46 -6.52 -24.85 10.39
C THR A 46 -6.45 -26.35 10.60
N GLY A 47 -5.24 -26.92 10.71
CA GLY A 47 -5.03 -28.32 11.08
C GLY A 47 -5.59 -28.69 12.45
N ALA A 48 -5.63 -27.73 13.38
CA ALA A 48 -6.23 -27.86 14.71
C ALA A 48 -7.74 -27.58 14.73
N GLY A 49 -8.38 -27.31 13.58
CA GLY A 49 -9.81 -27.08 13.43
C GLY A 49 -10.30 -25.66 13.64
N TYR A 50 -9.39 -24.67 13.73
CA TYR A 50 -9.77 -23.25 13.83
C TYR A 50 -10.01 -22.64 12.44
N SER A 51 -10.98 -21.74 12.35
CA SER A 51 -11.22 -20.92 11.16
C SER A 51 -10.27 -19.72 11.14
N VAL A 52 -9.41 -19.64 10.11
CA VAL A 52 -8.37 -18.62 9.99
C VAL A 52 -8.57 -17.80 8.72
N VAL A 53 -8.36 -16.49 8.80
CA VAL A 53 -8.38 -15.60 7.64
C VAL A 53 -7.13 -14.72 7.63
N CYS A 54 -6.59 -14.48 6.42
CA CYS A 54 -5.49 -13.53 6.21
C CYS A 54 -6.01 -12.20 5.71
N SER A 55 -5.44 -11.11 6.18
CA SER A 55 -5.74 -9.76 5.70
C SER A 55 -4.52 -8.85 5.64
N ALA A 56 -4.67 -7.73 4.95
CA ALA A 56 -3.68 -6.66 4.91
C ALA A 56 -4.37 -5.30 4.67
N PRO A 57 -3.72 -4.16 4.93
CA PRO A 57 -4.32 -2.85 4.74
C PRO A 57 -4.51 -2.46 3.27
N THR A 58 -3.74 -3.02 2.35
CA THR A 58 -3.80 -2.70 0.90
C THR A 58 -4.03 -3.92 0.04
N GLY A 59 -4.61 -3.73 -1.16
CA GLY A 59 -4.81 -4.79 -2.14
C GLY A 59 -3.50 -5.47 -2.54
N LYS A 60 -2.44 -4.68 -2.73
CA LYS A 60 -1.10 -5.20 -3.09
C LYS A 60 -0.48 -6.05 -1.98
N ALA A 61 -0.64 -5.66 -0.71
CA ALA A 61 -0.16 -6.47 0.40
C ALA A 61 -0.96 -7.77 0.56
N ALA A 62 -2.29 -7.72 0.41
CA ALA A 62 -3.14 -8.91 0.40
C ALA A 62 -2.80 -9.85 -0.76
N ARG A 63 -2.57 -9.31 -1.96
CA ARG A 63 -2.12 -10.07 -3.14
C ARG A 63 -0.78 -10.76 -2.87
N ARG A 64 0.18 -10.06 -2.26
CA ARG A 64 1.48 -10.62 -1.91
C ARG A 64 1.37 -11.83 -0.96
N ILE A 65 0.44 -11.79 0.01
CA ILE A 65 0.16 -12.97 0.84
C ILE A 65 -0.31 -14.12 -0.05
N ARG A 66 -1.27 -13.89 -0.97
CA ARG A 66 -1.77 -14.93 -1.88
C ARG A 66 -0.69 -15.53 -2.75
N GLU A 67 0.16 -14.70 -3.36
CA GLU A 67 1.25 -15.13 -4.25
C GLU A 67 2.34 -15.93 -3.51
N ALA A 68 2.68 -15.50 -2.29
CA ALA A 68 3.75 -16.11 -1.52
C ALA A 68 3.33 -17.39 -0.80
N THR A 69 2.05 -17.54 -0.46
CA THR A 69 1.56 -18.62 0.41
C THR A 69 0.49 -19.50 -0.21
N GLY A 70 -0.14 -19.08 -1.31
CA GLY A 70 -1.34 -19.71 -1.88
C GLY A 70 -2.60 -19.51 -1.03
N LEU A 71 -2.55 -18.83 0.11
CA LEU A 71 -3.68 -18.60 1.00
C LEU A 71 -4.57 -17.48 0.49
N GLN A 72 -5.88 -17.59 0.74
CA GLN A 72 -6.81 -16.50 0.47
C GLN A 72 -6.55 -15.36 1.46
N ALA A 73 -6.38 -14.14 0.93
CA ALA A 73 -6.18 -12.94 1.74
C ALA A 73 -7.02 -11.78 1.19
N PHE A 74 -7.53 -10.95 2.09
CA PHE A 74 -8.39 -9.82 1.79
C PHE A 74 -7.76 -8.49 2.22
N THR A 75 -8.22 -7.38 1.68
CA THR A 75 -7.95 -6.10 2.34
C THR A 75 -8.77 -5.99 3.64
N ASN A 76 -8.25 -5.25 4.63
CA ASN A 76 -9.00 -5.03 5.89
C ASN A 76 -10.39 -4.44 5.62
N HIS A 77 -10.51 -3.52 4.67
CA HIS A 77 -11.79 -2.94 4.26
C HIS A 77 -12.75 -4.00 3.69
N LYS A 78 -12.27 -4.85 2.78
CA LYS A 78 -13.08 -5.94 2.20
C LYS A 78 -13.48 -6.96 3.26
N LEU A 79 -12.56 -7.34 4.15
CA LEU A 79 -12.85 -8.24 5.27
C LEU A 79 -13.92 -7.68 6.20
N LEU A 80 -13.87 -6.38 6.49
CA LEU A 80 -14.87 -5.68 7.29
C LEU A 80 -16.20 -5.43 6.54
N GLY A 81 -16.28 -5.73 5.25
CA GLY A 81 -17.47 -5.56 4.42
C GLY A 81 -17.79 -4.10 4.10
N TYR A 82 -16.79 -3.23 4.02
CA TYR A 82 -16.98 -1.87 3.51
C TYR A 82 -17.50 -1.92 2.08
N GLY A 83 -18.42 -1.01 1.76
CA GLY A 83 -19.08 -0.96 0.45
C GLY A 83 -20.21 -1.97 0.27
N THR A 84 -20.44 -2.90 1.20
CA THR A 84 -21.56 -3.83 1.15
C THR A 84 -22.80 -3.16 1.74
N PRO A 85 -23.91 -3.02 0.96
CA PRO A 85 -25.13 -2.40 1.48
C PRO A 85 -25.72 -3.20 2.65
N ARG A 86 -26.16 -2.50 3.70
CA ARG A 86 -27.00 -3.06 4.77
C ARG A 86 -28.46 -2.78 4.46
N GLU A 87 -29.29 -3.76 4.63
CA GLU A 87 -30.75 -3.62 4.51
C GLU A 87 -31.34 -3.36 5.89
N TYR A 88 -32.11 -2.27 6.02
CA TYR A 88 -32.89 -1.95 7.20
C TYR A 88 -34.37 -1.84 6.83
N GLU A 89 -35.22 -2.35 7.68
CA GLU A 89 -36.66 -2.07 7.60
C GLU A 89 -36.95 -0.74 8.26
N GLU A 90 -37.36 0.24 7.47
CA GLU A 90 -37.84 1.52 7.97
C GLU A 90 -39.36 1.57 7.80
N ARG A 91 -40.08 2.01 8.83
CA ARG A 91 -41.52 2.24 8.76
C ARG A 91 -41.79 3.70 8.45
N ASP A 92 -42.50 3.97 7.38
CA ASP A 92 -42.94 5.31 7.07
C ASP A 92 -44.02 5.81 8.07
N ALA A 93 -44.35 7.11 7.99
CA ALA A 93 -45.36 7.71 8.87
C ALA A 93 -46.76 7.09 8.73
N LYS A 94 -46.97 6.21 7.74
CA LYS A 94 -48.22 5.45 7.51
C LYS A 94 -48.08 3.98 7.92
N GLY A 95 -46.98 3.60 8.59
CA GLY A 95 -46.73 2.23 9.07
C GLY A 95 -46.31 1.23 7.97
N LYS A 96 -46.09 1.66 6.72
CA LYS A 96 -45.66 0.79 5.63
C LYS A 96 -44.17 0.52 5.77
N VAL A 97 -43.78 -0.76 5.78
CA VAL A 97 -42.39 -1.18 5.82
C VAL A 97 -41.73 -0.92 4.48
N LYS A 98 -40.60 -0.20 4.48
CA LYS A 98 -39.74 0.05 3.36
C LYS A 98 -38.35 -0.52 3.70
N VAL A 99 -37.81 -1.37 2.83
CA VAL A 99 -36.43 -1.84 2.96
C VAL A 99 -35.50 -0.72 2.44
N VAL A 100 -34.66 -0.20 3.33
CA VAL A 100 -33.67 0.80 3.01
C VAL A 100 -32.29 0.15 3.06
N LYS A 101 -31.52 0.22 1.98
CA LYS A 101 -30.15 -0.27 1.92
C LYS A 101 -29.19 0.89 2.17
N VAL A 102 -28.35 0.86 3.16
CA VAL A 102 -27.36 1.89 3.46
C VAL A 102 -25.96 1.30 3.40
N SER A 103 -25.12 1.86 2.55
CA SER A 103 -23.70 1.47 2.43
C SER A 103 -22.81 2.53 3.07
N THR A 104 -22.75 2.55 4.41
CA THR A 104 -21.88 3.44 5.15
C THR A 104 -21.14 2.66 6.23
N GLY A 105 -19.78 2.69 6.16
CA GLY A 105 -18.92 2.03 7.15
C GLY A 105 -18.83 0.51 7.00
N PRO A 106 -18.23 -0.16 8.01
CA PRO A 106 -18.05 -1.61 8.00
C PRO A 106 -19.36 -2.34 8.22
N ARG A 107 -19.57 -3.44 7.50
CA ARG A 107 -20.69 -4.37 7.72
C ARG A 107 -20.48 -5.15 9.01
N TYR A 108 -19.29 -5.71 9.17
CA TYR A 108 -18.97 -6.54 10.32
C TYR A 108 -18.55 -5.69 11.52
N GLY A 109 -19.05 -6.04 12.70
CA GLY A 109 -18.83 -5.36 13.97
C GLY A 109 -19.46 -6.17 15.11
N ARG A 110 -19.70 -5.57 16.27
CA ARG A 110 -20.24 -6.26 17.47
C ARG A 110 -21.58 -6.92 17.24
N SER A 111 -22.44 -6.33 16.41
CA SER A 111 -23.78 -6.88 16.11
C SER A 111 -23.76 -8.00 15.07
N GLU A 112 -22.77 -8.02 14.20
CA GLU A 112 -22.57 -9.03 13.16
C GLU A 112 -21.07 -9.33 13.08
N PRO A 113 -20.51 -10.18 13.96
CA PRO A 113 -19.08 -10.44 13.98
C PRO A 113 -18.63 -11.32 12.82
N LEU A 114 -17.33 -11.26 12.51
CA LEU A 114 -16.68 -12.15 11.58
C LEU A 114 -16.75 -13.60 12.06
N ALA A 115 -16.95 -14.55 11.15
CA ALA A 115 -17.07 -15.97 11.48
C ALA A 115 -15.73 -16.64 11.87
N TYR A 116 -14.62 -15.94 11.75
CA TYR A 116 -13.26 -16.49 11.94
C TYR A 116 -12.84 -16.50 13.40
N ASP A 117 -12.04 -17.52 13.79
CA ASP A 117 -11.42 -17.64 15.11
C ASP A 117 -10.12 -16.85 15.22
N THR A 118 -9.38 -16.76 14.11
CA THR A 118 -8.10 -16.05 14.06
C THR A 118 -7.99 -15.20 12.81
N LEU A 119 -7.62 -13.93 12.99
CA LEU A 119 -7.24 -13.02 11.93
C LEU A 119 -5.71 -12.88 11.92
N LEU A 120 -5.06 -13.20 10.80
CA LEU A 120 -3.65 -12.96 10.54
C LEU A 120 -3.55 -11.70 9.66
N CYS A 121 -3.10 -10.59 10.21
CA CYS A 121 -3.06 -9.31 9.50
C CYS A 121 -1.60 -8.87 9.27
N ASP A 122 -1.16 -8.84 8.00
CA ASP A 122 0.17 -8.36 7.62
C ASP A 122 0.18 -6.84 7.39
N GLU A 123 1.39 -6.25 7.33
CA GLU A 123 1.64 -4.81 7.17
C GLU A 123 0.84 -3.95 8.17
N PHE A 124 0.71 -4.42 9.41
CA PHE A 124 -0.16 -3.79 10.43
C PHE A 124 0.30 -2.37 10.80
N MET A 125 1.55 -2.00 10.51
CA MET A 125 2.06 -0.63 10.70
C MET A 125 1.29 0.42 9.87
N MET A 126 0.53 0.00 8.84
CA MET A 126 -0.31 0.87 8.01
C MET A 126 -1.76 0.99 8.53
N VAL A 127 -2.13 0.25 9.57
CA VAL A 127 -3.50 0.23 10.10
C VAL A 127 -3.70 1.41 11.05
N ASN A 128 -4.62 2.31 10.69
CA ASN A 128 -5.00 3.46 11.51
C ASN A 128 -5.96 3.08 12.64
N GLU A 129 -6.25 4.04 13.53
CA GLU A 129 -7.09 3.82 14.72
C GLU A 129 -8.51 3.37 14.38
N GLU A 130 -9.11 3.95 13.34
CA GLU A 130 -10.46 3.59 12.91
C GLU A 130 -10.53 2.13 12.46
N ILE A 131 -9.65 1.70 11.57
CA ILE A 131 -9.63 0.32 11.06
C ILE A 131 -9.26 -0.67 12.16
N TYR A 132 -8.33 -0.31 13.05
CA TYR A 132 -7.99 -1.14 14.21
C TYR A 132 -9.19 -1.36 15.13
N SER A 133 -9.92 -0.30 15.48
CA SER A 133 -11.13 -0.39 16.30
C SER A 133 -12.20 -1.26 15.63
N ASN A 134 -12.43 -1.05 14.33
CA ASN A 134 -13.40 -1.83 13.56
C ASN A 134 -13.01 -3.32 13.46
N LEU A 135 -11.73 -3.65 13.31
CA LEU A 135 -11.25 -5.04 13.35
C LEU A 135 -11.49 -5.67 14.72
N CYS A 136 -11.19 -4.95 15.82
CA CYS A 136 -11.41 -5.44 17.16
C CYS A 136 -12.91 -5.65 17.48
N ASP A 137 -13.78 -4.76 17.00
CA ASP A 137 -15.22 -4.84 17.17
C ASP A 137 -15.88 -5.92 16.31
N ALA A 138 -15.23 -6.27 15.17
CA ALA A 138 -15.69 -7.35 14.31
C ALA A 138 -15.28 -8.75 14.77
N LEU A 139 -14.43 -8.88 15.79
CA LEU A 139 -14.06 -10.19 16.34
C LEU A 139 -15.21 -10.80 17.11
N LYS A 140 -15.58 -12.06 16.82
CA LYS A 140 -16.49 -12.83 17.67
C LYS A 140 -15.87 -13.11 19.05
N PRO A 141 -16.67 -13.42 20.08
CA PRO A 141 -16.16 -13.82 21.39
C PRO A 141 -15.16 -14.98 21.27
N GLY A 142 -13.99 -14.83 21.90
CA GLY A 142 -12.90 -15.80 21.84
C GLY A 142 -11.98 -15.70 20.62
N ALA A 143 -12.35 -14.92 19.61
CA ALA A 143 -11.49 -14.71 18.46
C ALA A 143 -10.33 -13.73 18.74
N ARG A 144 -9.30 -13.77 17.90
CA ARG A 144 -8.04 -13.05 18.10
C ARG A 144 -7.44 -12.47 16.81
N ILE A 145 -6.49 -11.56 16.99
CA ILE A 145 -5.70 -10.99 15.89
C ILE A 145 -4.22 -11.23 16.16
N CYS A 146 -3.52 -11.83 15.19
CA CYS A 146 -2.07 -11.83 15.09
C CYS A 146 -1.65 -10.76 14.09
N MET A 147 -0.90 -9.77 14.55
CA MET A 147 -0.52 -8.56 13.81
C MET A 147 0.95 -8.65 13.40
N PHE A 148 1.21 -8.56 12.10
CA PHE A 148 2.56 -8.60 11.54
C PHE A 148 2.91 -7.25 10.93
N GLY A 149 4.14 -6.76 11.16
CA GLY A 149 4.54 -5.47 10.61
C GLY A 149 6.00 -5.13 10.89
N ASP A 150 6.41 -3.93 10.51
CA ASP A 150 7.73 -3.37 10.79
C ASP A 150 7.56 -2.00 11.44
N VAL A 151 7.86 -1.90 12.74
CA VAL A 151 7.74 -0.65 13.52
C VAL A 151 8.64 0.48 13.03
N ASN A 152 9.62 0.16 12.22
CA ASN A 152 10.55 1.16 11.68
C ASN A 152 10.01 1.82 10.40
N GLN A 153 8.95 1.29 9.81
CA GLN A 153 8.29 1.89 8.65
C GLN A 153 7.41 3.09 9.05
N LEU A 154 6.88 3.76 8.03
CA LEU A 154 5.99 4.91 8.21
C LEU A 154 4.74 4.53 9.02
N LYS A 155 4.36 5.42 9.93
CA LYS A 155 3.10 5.31 10.67
C LYS A 155 1.91 5.48 9.72
N PRO A 156 0.72 4.96 10.09
CA PRO A 156 -0.50 5.18 9.32
C PRO A 156 -0.83 6.68 9.28
N ILE A 157 -1.56 7.07 8.24
CA ILE A 157 -2.08 8.44 8.13
C ILE A 157 -3.35 8.51 8.96
N GLU A 158 -3.32 9.30 10.04
CA GLU A 158 -4.49 9.58 10.88
C GLU A 158 -5.15 10.88 10.45
N PRO A 159 -6.50 10.98 10.50
CA PRO A 159 -7.18 12.25 10.30
C PRO A 159 -6.91 13.19 11.48
N GLY A 160 -6.49 14.43 11.19
CA GLY A 160 -6.25 15.45 12.21
C GLY A 160 -4.79 15.87 12.37
N PRO A 161 -4.47 16.65 13.39
CA PRO A 161 -3.10 17.13 13.64
C PRO A 161 -2.19 15.96 14.03
N ILE A 162 -1.05 15.86 13.36
CA ILE A 162 -0.05 14.82 13.61
C ILE A 162 0.61 15.06 14.98
N ASN A 163 0.47 14.10 15.89
CA ASN A 163 1.23 14.04 17.12
C ASN A 163 2.35 12.99 16.98
N PRO A 164 3.61 13.39 16.78
CA PRO A 164 4.71 12.43 16.57
C PRO A 164 4.98 11.50 17.75
N LYS A 165 4.55 11.90 18.97
CA LYS A 165 4.72 11.10 20.20
C LYS A 165 3.62 10.07 20.41
N GLU A 166 2.53 10.16 19.67
CA GLU A 166 1.43 9.23 19.78
C GLU A 166 1.78 7.88 19.14
N LEU A 167 1.54 6.83 19.91
CA LEU A 167 1.78 5.47 19.44
C LEU A 167 0.61 5.03 18.55
N CYS A 168 0.92 4.55 17.36
CA CYS A 168 -0.09 3.94 16.51
C CYS A 168 -0.58 2.59 17.10
N PRO A 169 -1.69 2.02 16.60
CA PRO A 169 -2.26 0.78 17.14
C PRO A 169 -1.24 -0.36 17.24
N PHE A 170 -0.39 -0.54 16.24
CA PHE A 170 0.63 -1.60 16.27
C PHE A 170 1.68 -1.37 17.34
N GLU A 171 2.22 -0.16 17.46
CA GLU A 171 3.19 0.17 18.51
C GLU A 171 2.62 -0.03 19.91
N ARG A 172 1.34 0.35 20.14
CA ARG A 172 0.65 0.10 21.44
C ARG A 172 0.48 -1.39 21.71
N THR A 173 0.16 -2.17 20.69
CA THR A 173 0.02 -3.63 20.83
C THR A 173 1.34 -4.27 21.26
N LEU A 174 2.44 -3.89 20.62
CA LEU A 174 3.77 -4.40 20.97
C LEU A 174 4.21 -4.04 22.39
N GLN A 175 3.69 -2.94 22.97
CA GLN A 175 4.01 -2.56 24.35
C GLN A 175 3.15 -3.26 25.41
N LYS A 176 1.90 -3.62 25.07
CA LYS A 176 0.90 -4.05 26.04
C LYS A 176 0.57 -5.55 26.00
N PHE A 177 0.88 -6.21 24.90
CA PHE A 177 0.48 -7.60 24.67
C PHE A 177 1.68 -8.46 24.29
N THR A 178 1.44 -9.76 24.16
CA THR A 178 2.46 -10.71 23.68
C THR A 178 3.04 -10.27 22.37
N ASN A 179 4.38 -10.18 22.31
CA ASN A 179 5.06 -9.76 21.09
C ASN A 179 6.36 -10.51 20.86
N VAL A 180 6.76 -10.59 19.59
CA VAL A 180 8.04 -11.16 19.16
C VAL A 180 8.69 -10.24 18.14
N THR A 181 9.98 -9.98 18.32
CA THR A 181 10.80 -9.22 17.37
C THR A 181 11.68 -10.17 16.58
N LEU A 182 11.55 -10.13 15.25
CA LEU A 182 12.37 -10.90 14.32
C LEU A 182 13.60 -10.10 13.93
N ASP A 183 14.79 -10.63 14.20
CA ASP A 183 16.05 -9.91 14.01
C ASP A 183 16.84 -10.39 12.77
N THR A 184 16.65 -11.65 12.36
CA THR A 184 17.38 -12.26 11.24
C THR A 184 16.74 -11.91 9.90
N ILE A 185 17.52 -11.36 8.97
CA ILE A 185 17.06 -11.05 7.61
C ILE A 185 17.48 -12.23 6.70
N HIS A 186 16.50 -12.88 6.07
CA HIS A 186 16.70 -14.04 5.20
C HIS A 186 16.66 -13.69 3.70
N ARG A 187 16.25 -12.46 3.35
CA ARG A 187 15.98 -12.07 1.96
C ARG A 187 17.20 -11.62 1.18
N HIS A 188 18.14 -10.99 1.84
CA HIS A 188 19.33 -10.44 1.20
C HIS A 188 20.52 -11.35 1.48
N ASP A 189 21.34 -11.55 0.45
CA ASP A 189 22.62 -12.23 0.60
C ASP A 189 23.46 -11.53 1.67
N GLU A 190 24.28 -12.29 2.38
CA GLU A 190 25.30 -11.72 3.27
C GLU A 190 26.14 -10.73 2.47
N GLY A 191 26.00 -9.41 2.77
CA GLY A 191 26.71 -8.35 2.05
C GLY A 191 25.82 -7.35 1.32
N SER A 192 24.48 -7.51 1.31
CA SER A 192 23.59 -6.51 0.67
C SER A 192 23.77 -5.12 1.27
N GLY A 193 24.15 -4.18 0.41
CA GLY A 193 24.28 -2.77 0.75
C GLY A 193 22.92 -2.13 1.08
N ILE A 194 21.81 -2.58 0.47
CA ILE A 194 20.46 -2.12 0.79
C ILE A 194 20.12 -2.46 2.25
N ALA A 195 20.34 -3.70 2.66
CA ALA A 195 20.07 -4.16 4.03
C ALA A 195 20.98 -3.45 5.05
N HIS A 196 22.27 -3.33 4.73
CA HIS A 196 23.26 -2.62 5.54
C HIS A 196 22.87 -1.14 5.71
N ASN A 197 22.55 -0.44 4.62
CA ASN A 197 22.14 0.96 4.65
C ASN A 197 20.80 1.16 5.36
N GLY A 198 19.87 0.23 5.25
CA GLY A 198 18.66 0.22 6.07
C GLY A 198 18.97 0.20 7.57
N ALA A 199 19.90 -0.64 8.01
CA ALA A 199 20.35 -0.69 9.40
C ALA A 199 21.10 0.58 9.81
N MET A 200 21.95 1.15 8.95
CA MET A 200 22.63 2.42 9.19
C MET A 200 21.63 3.56 9.39
N ILE A 201 20.62 3.67 8.53
CA ILE A 201 19.57 4.69 8.63
C ILE A 201 18.85 4.57 9.98
N LEU A 202 18.45 3.35 10.38
CA LEU A 202 17.80 3.12 11.67
C LEU A 202 18.68 3.47 12.86
N ALA A 203 19.98 3.29 12.73
CA ALA A 203 20.96 3.70 13.74
C ALA A 203 21.28 5.21 13.71
N GLY A 204 20.61 6.01 12.86
CA GLY A 204 20.87 7.45 12.70
C GLY A 204 22.16 7.78 11.95
N ARG A 205 22.73 6.82 11.24
CA ARG A 205 23.95 6.94 10.45
C ARG A 205 23.65 7.18 8.98
N ILE A 206 24.54 7.90 8.30
CA ILE A 206 24.43 8.22 6.89
C ILE A 206 24.70 6.95 6.07
N PRO A 207 23.80 6.57 5.11
CA PRO A 207 24.02 5.45 4.23
C PRO A 207 25.23 5.67 3.31
N GLN A 208 25.83 4.58 2.86
CA GLN A 208 27.05 4.56 2.06
C GLN A 208 26.81 3.87 0.71
N ARG A 209 27.64 4.15 -0.28
CA ARG A 209 27.61 3.43 -1.56
C ARG A 209 27.98 1.97 -1.35
N ALA A 210 27.30 1.10 -2.10
CA ALA A 210 27.55 -0.32 -2.19
C ALA A 210 27.18 -0.81 -3.60
N ASP A 211 27.45 -2.05 -3.94
CA ASP A 211 27.18 -2.59 -5.28
C ASP A 211 25.70 -2.52 -5.68
N ASP A 212 24.81 -2.68 -4.70
CA ASP A 212 23.36 -2.62 -4.86
C ASP A 212 22.76 -1.30 -4.34
N PHE A 213 23.60 -0.32 -3.94
CA PHE A 213 23.15 0.97 -3.39
C PHE A 213 23.98 2.14 -3.91
N ASP A 214 23.40 2.94 -4.80
CA ASP A 214 24.03 4.15 -5.33
C ASP A 214 23.54 5.41 -4.60
N LEU A 215 24.45 6.31 -4.27
CA LEU A 215 24.17 7.58 -3.57
C LEU A 215 24.62 8.74 -4.46
N ARG A 216 23.66 9.57 -4.89
CA ARG A 216 23.87 10.71 -5.79
C ARG A 216 23.51 12.02 -5.11
N PHE A 217 24.52 12.84 -4.86
CA PHE A 217 24.33 14.15 -4.27
C PHE A 217 24.00 15.20 -5.34
N THR A 218 22.88 15.90 -5.13
CA THR A 218 22.45 17.02 -5.99
C THR A 218 21.42 17.89 -5.26
N ASP A 219 21.57 19.22 -5.35
CA ASP A 219 20.58 20.17 -4.85
C ASP A 219 19.40 20.34 -5.82
N ALA A 220 19.59 20.05 -7.11
CA ALA A 220 18.60 20.17 -8.18
C ALA A 220 18.38 18.81 -8.89
N PRO A 221 17.68 17.85 -8.29
CA PRO A 221 17.62 16.46 -8.74
C PRO A 221 16.83 16.25 -10.03
N LEU A 222 16.02 17.20 -10.50
CA LEU A 222 15.12 16.97 -11.64
C LEU A 222 15.87 16.53 -12.92
N GLN A 223 16.81 17.31 -13.39
CA GLN A 223 17.54 16.98 -14.64
C GLN A 223 18.42 15.74 -14.51
N PRO A 224 19.22 15.58 -13.42
CA PRO A 224 19.94 14.34 -13.16
C PRO A 224 19.05 13.10 -13.07
N LEU A 225 17.85 13.22 -12.51
CA LEU A 225 16.87 12.14 -12.46
C LEU A 225 16.37 11.77 -13.86
N LEU A 226 15.97 12.75 -14.67
CA LEU A 226 15.48 12.50 -16.03
C LEU A 226 16.56 11.81 -16.89
N GLU A 227 17.81 12.27 -16.78
CA GLU A 227 18.94 11.65 -17.45
C GLU A 227 19.20 10.21 -16.95
N TYR A 228 19.13 10.00 -15.64
CA TYR A 228 19.24 8.67 -15.04
C TYR A 228 18.16 7.72 -15.57
N VAL A 229 16.91 8.16 -15.65
CA VAL A 229 15.80 7.33 -16.16
C VAL A 229 16.00 6.96 -17.63
N ARG A 230 16.45 7.91 -18.48
CA ARG A 230 16.76 7.62 -19.90
C ARG A 230 17.86 6.57 -20.04
N ARG A 231 18.99 6.77 -19.36
CA ARG A 231 20.12 5.82 -19.39
C ARG A 231 19.74 4.45 -18.82
N SER A 232 18.90 4.43 -17.78
CA SER A 232 18.39 3.18 -17.20
C SER A 232 17.55 2.40 -18.21
N ALA A 233 16.69 3.10 -18.98
CA ALA A 233 15.89 2.48 -20.04
C ALA A 233 16.78 1.89 -21.15
N GLU A 234 17.84 2.58 -21.55
CA GLU A 234 18.85 2.07 -22.50
C GLU A 234 19.54 0.79 -21.99
N SER A 235 19.64 0.63 -20.67
CA SER A 235 20.21 -0.54 -19.99
C SER A 235 19.17 -1.61 -19.62
N GLY A 236 17.91 -1.49 -20.08
CA GLY A 236 16.83 -2.44 -19.81
C GLY A 236 16.12 -2.27 -18.46
N ILE A 237 16.43 -1.20 -17.70
CA ILE A 237 15.73 -0.88 -16.43
C ILE A 237 14.60 0.10 -16.76
N MET A 238 13.40 -0.42 -16.96
CA MET A 238 12.23 0.31 -17.46
C MET A 238 11.36 0.80 -16.30
N PHE A 239 11.39 2.11 -15.98
CA PHE A 239 10.57 2.71 -14.93
C PHE A 239 9.09 2.90 -15.32
N ASP A 240 8.70 2.60 -16.53
CA ASP A 240 7.31 2.44 -16.97
C ASP A 240 6.73 1.05 -16.68
N SER A 241 7.56 0.07 -16.29
CA SER A 241 7.12 -1.25 -15.82
C SER A 241 6.70 -1.23 -14.35
N THR A 242 6.00 -2.27 -13.89
CA THR A 242 5.62 -2.45 -12.48
C THR A 242 6.76 -2.93 -11.58
N ASP A 243 7.87 -3.42 -12.17
CA ASP A 243 9.03 -3.94 -11.44
C ASP A 243 9.98 -2.87 -10.92
N HIS A 244 9.94 -1.67 -11.51
CA HIS A 244 10.83 -0.58 -11.16
C HIS A 244 10.04 0.65 -10.73
N GLN A 245 10.51 1.38 -9.71
CA GLN A 245 9.74 2.48 -9.15
C GLN A 245 10.60 3.68 -8.77
N ILE A 246 10.13 4.87 -9.14
CA ILE A 246 10.66 6.12 -8.61
C ILE A 246 9.81 6.53 -7.42
N LEU A 247 10.46 6.84 -6.29
CA LEU A 247 9.80 7.23 -5.05
C LEU A 247 10.19 8.64 -4.64
N THR A 248 9.27 9.34 -3.98
CA THR A 248 9.51 10.63 -3.35
C THR A 248 8.74 10.73 -2.04
N CYS A 249 9.03 11.76 -1.22
CA CYS A 249 8.36 11.94 0.07
C CYS A 249 6.94 12.54 -0.06
N MET A 250 6.65 13.31 -1.11
CA MET A 250 5.47 14.19 -1.15
C MET A 250 4.85 14.31 -2.55
N ASN A 251 3.60 14.80 -2.58
CA ASN A 251 2.87 15.03 -3.83
C ASN A 251 3.11 16.44 -4.41
N LYS A 252 3.00 17.49 -3.58
CA LYS A 252 2.96 18.91 -4.00
C LYS A 252 4.28 19.63 -3.67
N THR A 253 5.42 19.21 -4.24
CA THR A 253 6.71 19.87 -4.10
C THR A 253 7.44 19.90 -5.45
N TRP A 254 8.60 20.57 -5.51
CA TRP A 254 9.44 20.65 -6.71
C TRP A 254 9.85 19.27 -7.24
N ILE A 255 9.95 18.27 -6.36
CA ILE A 255 10.22 16.86 -6.68
C ILE A 255 9.07 15.95 -6.22
N GLY A 256 7.87 16.51 -6.11
CA GLY A 256 6.66 15.78 -5.77
C GLY A 256 6.10 15.02 -6.97
N THR A 257 5.21 14.05 -6.69
CA THR A 257 4.61 13.19 -7.72
C THR A 257 3.90 13.97 -8.81
N LYS A 258 3.21 15.08 -8.45
CA LYS A 258 2.46 15.90 -9.42
C LYS A 258 3.37 16.56 -10.46
N ARG A 259 4.60 16.85 -10.14
CA ARG A 259 5.58 17.44 -11.06
C ARG A 259 6.42 16.40 -11.76
N LEU A 260 6.85 15.35 -11.05
CA LEU A 260 7.75 14.35 -11.63
C LEU A 260 7.01 13.39 -12.57
N ASN A 261 5.76 13.00 -12.27
CA ASN A 261 5.02 12.06 -13.11
C ASN A 261 4.90 12.53 -14.58
N PRO A 262 4.42 13.76 -14.89
CA PRO A 262 4.37 14.22 -16.27
C PRO A 262 5.77 14.31 -16.93
N ALA A 263 6.80 14.72 -16.17
CA ALA A 263 8.14 14.83 -16.70
C ALA A 263 8.77 13.47 -17.05
N ILE A 264 8.52 12.45 -16.22
CA ILE A 264 8.97 11.08 -16.48
C ILE A 264 8.15 10.45 -17.62
N GLN A 265 6.84 10.68 -17.65
CA GLN A 265 5.97 10.20 -18.71
C GLN A 265 6.48 10.62 -20.10
N GLN A 266 6.98 11.85 -20.25
CA GLN A 266 7.52 12.35 -21.52
C GLN A 266 8.71 11.53 -22.03
N ILE A 267 9.45 10.84 -21.15
CA ILE A 267 10.56 9.96 -21.57
C ILE A 267 10.02 8.70 -22.26
N PHE A 268 8.89 8.20 -21.80
CA PHE A 268 8.25 6.97 -22.29
C PHE A 268 7.12 7.24 -23.29
N TRP A 269 6.82 8.52 -23.56
CA TRP A 269 5.77 8.90 -24.50
C TRP A 269 6.17 8.49 -25.94
N LYS A 270 5.28 7.75 -26.59
CA LYS A 270 5.45 7.31 -27.99
C LYS A 270 4.65 8.24 -28.89
N PRO A 271 5.29 9.05 -29.78
CA PRO A 271 4.60 10.05 -30.59
C PRO A 271 3.54 9.46 -31.54
N ASP A 272 3.73 8.22 -31.98
CA ASP A 272 2.84 7.54 -32.91
C ASP A 272 1.56 6.99 -32.25
N PHE A 273 1.47 7.04 -30.92
CA PHE A 273 0.30 6.56 -30.18
C PHE A 273 -0.65 7.73 -29.83
N ILE A 274 -1.93 7.52 -30.11
CA ILE A 274 -2.97 8.48 -29.71
C ILE A 274 -3.20 8.36 -28.20
N GLY A 275 -3.18 9.50 -27.50
CA GLY A 275 -3.44 9.57 -26.08
C GLY A 275 -4.86 10.01 -25.78
N MET A 276 -5.43 9.51 -24.67
CA MET A 276 -6.73 9.89 -24.11
C MET A 276 -6.55 10.81 -22.90
N ASP A 277 -7.28 11.91 -22.87
CA ASP A 277 -7.33 12.79 -21.70
C ASP A 277 -8.32 12.22 -20.67
N LEU A 278 -7.86 12.00 -19.45
CA LEU A 278 -8.69 11.49 -18.37
C LEU A 278 -9.29 12.66 -17.57
N PRO A 279 -10.56 12.56 -17.20
CA PRO A 279 -11.21 13.58 -16.39
C PRO A 279 -10.59 13.65 -14.99
N ARG A 280 -10.77 14.79 -14.31
CA ARG A 280 -10.31 14.98 -12.93
C ARG A 280 -11.48 15.18 -11.98
N LYS A 281 -11.32 14.76 -10.74
CA LYS A 281 -12.28 15.10 -9.69
C LYS A 281 -12.43 16.61 -9.60
N ARG A 282 -13.66 17.07 -9.41
CA ARG A 282 -13.90 18.50 -9.12
C ARG A 282 -13.11 18.89 -7.87
N ALA A 283 -12.36 19.97 -7.96
CA ALA A 283 -11.66 20.54 -6.82
C ALA A 283 -12.66 20.91 -5.70
N TYR A 284 -12.28 20.69 -4.44
CA TYR A 284 -13.03 21.25 -3.31
C TYR A 284 -13.03 22.78 -3.39
N ARG A 285 -14.03 23.43 -2.78
CA ARG A 285 -14.12 24.90 -2.72
C ARG A 285 -12.76 25.49 -2.35
N ASN A 286 -12.21 26.36 -3.22
CA ASN A 286 -10.94 27.07 -3.10
C ASN A 286 -9.66 26.29 -3.47
N GLU A 287 -9.72 25.11 -4.07
CA GLU A 287 -8.55 24.47 -4.69
C GLU A 287 -8.59 24.63 -6.21
N GLU A 288 -7.44 24.90 -6.82
CA GLU A 288 -7.31 24.80 -8.28
C GLU A 288 -7.45 23.32 -8.68
N PRO A 289 -8.24 23.02 -9.73
CA PRO A 289 -8.35 21.66 -10.23
C PRO A 289 -6.97 21.17 -10.68
N ASP A 290 -6.67 19.92 -10.37
CA ASP A 290 -5.47 19.28 -10.91
C ASP A 290 -5.54 19.27 -12.45
N PRO A 291 -4.43 19.50 -13.15
CA PRO A 291 -4.41 19.45 -14.60
C PRO A 291 -4.85 18.06 -15.10
N PRO A 292 -5.53 17.97 -16.26
CA PRO A 292 -5.90 16.69 -16.84
C PRO A 292 -4.65 15.83 -17.03
N ILE A 293 -4.79 14.52 -16.84
CA ILE A 293 -3.76 13.55 -17.20
C ILE A 293 -4.09 12.99 -18.58
N ARG A 294 -3.08 12.90 -19.42
CA ARG A 294 -3.17 12.22 -20.68
C ARG A 294 -2.47 10.88 -20.59
N VAL A 295 -3.14 9.82 -20.99
CA VAL A 295 -2.58 8.46 -21.02
C VAL A 295 -2.55 7.93 -22.44
N GLN A 296 -1.62 7.02 -22.70
CA GLN A 296 -1.54 6.23 -23.93
C GLN A 296 -1.36 4.76 -23.55
N VAL A 297 -1.46 3.86 -24.51
CA VAL A 297 -1.06 2.45 -24.34
C VAL A 297 0.41 2.41 -23.87
N GLY A 298 0.66 1.66 -22.79
CA GLY A 298 1.94 1.60 -22.08
C GLY A 298 2.07 2.62 -20.93
N SER A 299 1.10 3.52 -20.72
CA SER A 299 1.15 4.43 -19.56
C SER A 299 1.01 3.68 -18.24
N LYS A 300 1.90 3.98 -17.30
CA LYS A 300 1.87 3.43 -15.95
C LYS A 300 0.96 4.28 -15.05
N VAL A 301 -0.03 3.64 -14.47
CA VAL A 301 -1.10 4.30 -13.71
C VAL A 301 -1.34 3.66 -12.34
N ILE A 302 -2.02 4.40 -11.46
CA ILE A 302 -2.43 3.96 -10.12
C ILE A 302 -3.87 4.39 -9.85
N PHE A 303 -4.64 3.53 -9.18
CA PHE A 303 -5.93 3.91 -8.62
C PHE A 303 -5.79 4.61 -7.27
N THR A 304 -6.60 5.64 -7.05
CA THR A 304 -6.56 6.51 -5.86
C THR A 304 -7.72 6.31 -4.90
N ALA A 305 -8.64 5.39 -5.22
CA ALA A 305 -9.73 4.98 -4.34
C ALA A 305 -10.17 3.54 -4.68
N ASN A 306 -10.91 2.91 -3.77
CA ASN A 306 -11.48 1.58 -4.04
C ASN A 306 -12.71 1.69 -4.92
N ILE A 307 -12.85 0.77 -5.86
CA ILE A 307 -14.08 0.51 -6.60
C ILE A 307 -14.36 -0.99 -6.47
N TYR A 308 -15.51 -1.33 -5.90
CA TYR A 308 -15.85 -2.72 -5.59
C TYR A 308 -16.67 -3.42 -6.68
N GLN A 309 -17.18 -2.66 -7.66
CA GLN A 309 -17.90 -3.19 -8.79
C GLN A 309 -17.76 -2.23 -9.96
N ILE A 310 -17.06 -2.67 -11.01
CA ILE A 310 -16.79 -1.84 -12.19
C ILE A 310 -17.73 -2.24 -13.32
N ASN A 311 -17.92 -3.53 -13.52
CA ASN A 311 -18.73 -4.11 -14.58
C ASN A 311 -19.66 -5.18 -13.99
N ASP A 312 -20.53 -5.77 -14.83
CA ASP A 312 -21.37 -6.91 -14.45
C ASP A 312 -20.56 -8.15 -14.01
N SER A 313 -19.26 -8.20 -14.34
CA SER A 313 -18.31 -9.25 -13.94
C SER A 313 -17.86 -9.18 -12.47
N ASN A 314 -18.33 -8.22 -11.68
CA ASN A 314 -17.85 -7.94 -10.31
C ASN A 314 -16.35 -7.60 -10.21
N ASP A 315 -15.79 -7.04 -11.26
CA ASP A 315 -14.40 -6.53 -11.21
C ASP A 315 -14.26 -5.45 -10.16
N GLU A 316 -13.23 -5.56 -9.35
CA GLU A 316 -12.88 -4.59 -8.32
C GLU A 316 -11.47 -4.03 -8.55
N VAL A 317 -11.26 -2.76 -8.27
CA VAL A 317 -9.93 -2.15 -8.23
C VAL A 317 -9.75 -1.43 -6.92
N MET A 318 -8.61 -1.68 -6.27
CA MET A 318 -8.32 -1.16 -4.95
C MET A 318 -7.43 0.09 -5.00
N ASN A 319 -7.59 0.94 -4.00
CA ASN A 319 -6.70 2.08 -3.80
C ASN A 319 -5.23 1.60 -3.69
N GLY A 320 -4.36 2.24 -4.48
CA GLY A 320 -2.93 1.90 -4.53
C GLY A 320 -2.57 0.79 -5.54
N GLU A 321 -3.53 0.15 -6.21
CA GLU A 321 -3.22 -0.76 -7.30
C GLU A 321 -2.63 0.01 -8.48
N CYS A 322 -1.48 -0.47 -8.95
CA CYS A 322 -0.79 0.06 -10.13
C CYS A 322 -0.94 -0.92 -11.29
N GLY A 323 -1.07 -0.37 -12.48
CA GLY A 323 -1.14 -1.16 -13.70
C GLY A 323 -0.61 -0.40 -14.91
N ILE A 324 -0.64 -1.08 -16.04
CA ILE A 324 -0.23 -0.54 -17.33
C ILE A 324 -1.45 -0.45 -18.25
N VAL A 325 -1.63 0.68 -18.90
CA VAL A 325 -2.71 0.85 -19.89
C VAL A 325 -2.41 -0.04 -21.10
N THR A 326 -3.31 -0.96 -21.41
CA THR A 326 -3.17 -1.90 -22.53
C THR A 326 -4.03 -1.52 -23.74
N GLU A 327 -5.16 -0.83 -23.50
CA GLU A 327 -6.08 -0.43 -24.57
C GLU A 327 -6.78 0.89 -24.24
N LEU A 328 -7.08 1.67 -25.27
CA LEU A 328 -7.88 2.89 -25.21
C LEU A 328 -8.99 2.81 -26.28
N ASP A 329 -10.23 2.65 -25.84
CA ASP A 329 -11.39 2.72 -26.71
C ASP A 329 -11.94 4.15 -26.70
N PHE A 330 -11.74 4.88 -27.81
CA PHE A 330 -12.16 6.27 -27.94
C PHE A 330 -13.67 6.43 -28.19
N ASP A 331 -14.31 5.42 -28.76
CA ASP A 331 -15.76 5.44 -29.06
C ASP A 331 -16.56 5.21 -27.79
N LEU A 332 -16.15 4.24 -26.97
CA LEU A 332 -16.75 3.96 -25.67
C LEU A 332 -16.17 4.83 -24.54
N GLY A 333 -15.05 5.49 -24.76
CA GLY A 333 -14.33 6.24 -23.74
C GLY A 333 -13.72 5.35 -22.64
N THR A 334 -13.46 4.08 -22.91
CA THR A 334 -12.98 3.09 -21.95
C THR A 334 -11.46 3.01 -21.94
N VAL A 335 -10.88 2.77 -20.75
CA VAL A 335 -9.45 2.56 -20.54
C VAL A 335 -9.25 1.17 -19.97
N THR A 336 -8.57 0.26 -20.70
CA THR A 336 -8.21 -1.06 -20.19
C THR A 336 -6.83 -1.02 -19.54
N ILE A 337 -6.74 -1.60 -18.34
CA ILE A 337 -5.53 -1.58 -17.51
C ILE A 337 -5.20 -3.01 -17.09
N ASP A 338 -3.97 -3.44 -17.38
CA ASP A 338 -3.40 -4.68 -16.87
C ASP A 338 -2.78 -4.42 -15.48
N PHE A 339 -3.30 -5.11 -14.46
CA PHE A 339 -2.78 -5.11 -13.10
C PHE A 339 -1.78 -6.24 -12.84
N GLY A 340 -1.45 -7.03 -13.88
CA GLY A 340 -0.51 -8.14 -13.85
C GLY A 340 -1.14 -9.49 -13.49
N ASP A 341 -2.27 -9.53 -12.77
CA ASP A 341 -3.07 -10.73 -12.50
C ASP A 341 -4.39 -10.74 -13.27
N ARG A 342 -4.82 -9.59 -13.73
CA ARG A 342 -6.04 -9.37 -14.51
C ARG A 342 -5.98 -8.09 -15.31
N GLU A 343 -6.73 -8.05 -16.39
CA GLU A 343 -7.07 -6.83 -17.11
C GLU A 343 -8.46 -6.35 -16.70
N VAL A 344 -8.62 -5.05 -16.52
CA VAL A 344 -9.90 -4.43 -16.18
C VAL A 344 -10.19 -3.27 -17.11
N ALA A 345 -11.33 -3.32 -17.78
CA ALA A 345 -11.83 -2.23 -18.61
C ALA A 345 -12.58 -1.21 -17.72
N ILE A 346 -12.07 0.01 -17.67
CA ILE A 346 -12.59 1.10 -16.85
C ILE A 346 -13.49 1.98 -17.73
N PRO A 347 -14.82 1.93 -17.56
CA PRO A 347 -15.76 2.70 -18.36
C PRO A 347 -15.79 4.18 -17.95
N PRO A 348 -16.37 5.08 -18.78
CA PRO A 348 -16.52 6.49 -18.44
C PRO A 348 -17.61 6.75 -17.39
N LEU A 349 -18.46 5.77 -17.11
CA LEU A 349 -19.58 5.91 -16.18
C LEU A 349 -19.85 4.59 -15.45
N ILE A 350 -19.96 4.68 -14.14
CA ILE A 350 -20.55 3.64 -13.28
C ILE A 350 -21.76 4.25 -12.58
N ILE A 351 -22.88 3.55 -12.65
CA ILE A 351 -24.12 3.94 -11.98
C ILE A 351 -24.21 3.11 -10.69
N ASN A 352 -24.00 3.77 -9.57
CA ASN A 352 -24.25 3.18 -8.26
C ASN A 352 -25.71 3.45 -7.88
N VAL A 353 -26.50 2.41 -7.73
CA VAL A 353 -27.86 2.52 -7.23
C VAL A 353 -27.81 2.55 -5.71
N MET A 354 -28.16 3.70 -5.13
CA MET A 354 -28.27 3.85 -3.69
C MET A 354 -29.50 3.09 -3.16
N PRO A 355 -29.48 2.68 -1.90
CA PRO A 355 -30.54 1.87 -1.30
C PRO A 355 -31.93 2.52 -1.30
N ASP A 356 -31.98 3.85 -1.30
CA ASP A 356 -33.22 4.63 -1.38
C ASP A 356 -33.74 4.82 -2.80
N GLY A 357 -33.12 4.13 -3.78
CA GLY A 357 -33.45 4.20 -5.21
C GLY A 357 -32.83 5.41 -5.93
N ARG A 358 -32.07 6.27 -5.22
CA ARG A 358 -31.28 7.31 -5.87
C ARG A 358 -30.10 6.69 -6.59
N THR A 359 -29.76 7.23 -7.74
CA THR A 359 -28.56 6.85 -8.49
C THR A 359 -27.47 7.88 -8.27
N THR A 360 -26.24 7.42 -8.07
CA THR A 360 -25.05 8.28 -8.12
C THR A 360 -24.20 7.85 -9.29
N GLU A 361 -23.88 8.80 -10.13
CA GLU A 361 -23.00 8.62 -11.26
C GLU A 361 -21.55 8.87 -10.84
N LEU A 362 -20.67 7.97 -11.16
CA LEU A 362 -19.22 8.09 -10.94
C LEU A 362 -18.51 7.82 -12.27
N ASP A 363 -17.65 8.75 -12.68
CA ASP A 363 -16.65 8.44 -13.70
C ASP A 363 -15.40 7.86 -13.00
N PRO A 364 -15.16 6.55 -13.05
CA PRO A 364 -14.06 5.90 -12.34
C PRO A 364 -12.69 6.30 -12.90
N ARG A 365 -12.63 6.84 -14.13
CA ARG A 365 -11.38 7.34 -14.73
C ARG A 365 -10.84 8.56 -13.97
N THR A 366 -11.70 9.28 -13.24
CA THR A 366 -11.28 10.37 -12.31
C THR A 366 -10.42 9.86 -11.16
N LEU A 367 -10.41 8.56 -10.89
CA LEU A 367 -9.64 7.89 -9.84
C LEU A 367 -8.28 7.39 -10.32
N ILE A 368 -7.99 7.49 -11.61
CA ILE A 368 -6.71 7.12 -12.20
C ILE A 368 -5.72 8.28 -12.07
N ASP A 369 -4.49 7.99 -11.65
CA ASP A 369 -3.37 8.92 -11.63
C ASP A 369 -2.13 8.26 -12.27
N LEU A 370 -1.14 9.07 -12.67
CA LEU A 370 0.14 8.53 -13.17
C LEU A 370 0.95 7.90 -12.04
N ALA A 371 1.66 6.83 -12.34
CA ALA A 371 2.37 6.01 -11.36
C ALA A 371 3.87 5.82 -11.63
N TYR A 372 4.47 6.59 -12.53
CA TYR A 372 5.93 6.56 -12.72
C TYR A 372 6.66 6.94 -11.44
N VAL A 373 6.09 7.87 -10.68
CA VAL A 373 6.59 8.33 -9.38
C VAL A 373 5.50 8.21 -8.33
N LEU A 374 5.78 7.51 -7.24
CA LEU A 374 4.88 7.36 -6.09
C LEU A 374 5.46 8.02 -4.84
N THR A 375 4.57 8.36 -3.90
CA THR A 375 5.04 8.70 -2.55
C THR A 375 5.46 7.44 -1.81
N THR A 376 6.38 7.58 -0.86
CA THR A 376 6.80 6.49 0.03
C THR A 376 5.61 5.82 0.71
N HIS A 377 4.59 6.59 1.13
CA HIS A 377 3.35 6.04 1.72
C HIS A 377 2.58 5.15 0.74
N LYS A 378 2.41 5.59 -0.53
CA LYS A 378 1.73 4.78 -1.55
C LYS A 378 2.51 3.53 -1.95
N ALA A 379 3.81 3.51 -1.70
CA ALA A 379 4.68 2.36 -1.98
C ALA A 379 4.78 1.37 -0.80
N GLN A 380 4.19 1.67 0.38
CA GLN A 380 4.15 0.72 1.50
C GLN A 380 3.43 -0.57 1.09
N GLY A 381 3.87 -1.70 1.61
CA GLY A 381 3.40 -3.02 1.20
C GLY A 381 3.85 -3.47 -0.19
N SER A 382 4.58 -2.61 -0.92
CA SER A 382 5.12 -2.91 -2.26
C SER A 382 6.62 -3.13 -2.21
N GLU A 383 7.14 -3.89 -3.18
CA GLU A 383 8.57 -4.10 -3.40
C GLU A 383 8.86 -4.07 -4.90
N TYR A 384 10.04 -3.60 -5.25
CA TYR A 384 10.45 -3.40 -6.63
C TYR A 384 11.87 -3.93 -6.84
N GLN A 385 12.20 -4.39 -8.03
CA GLN A 385 13.56 -4.82 -8.37
C GLN A 385 14.53 -3.65 -8.22
N HIS A 386 14.18 -2.49 -8.80
CA HIS A 386 14.96 -1.26 -8.70
C HIS A 386 14.10 -0.12 -8.14
N VAL A 387 14.65 0.60 -7.18
CA VAL A 387 14.05 1.82 -6.64
C VAL A 387 14.98 3.00 -6.90
N CYS A 388 14.42 4.06 -7.45
CA CYS A 388 15.06 5.36 -7.49
C CYS A 388 14.35 6.28 -6.48
N TYR A 389 14.99 6.59 -5.36
CA TYR A 389 14.40 7.42 -4.33
C TYR A 389 14.93 8.84 -4.40
N VAL A 390 14.03 9.82 -4.46
CA VAL A 390 14.37 11.23 -4.66
C VAL A 390 13.87 12.07 -3.49
N MET A 391 14.79 12.78 -2.83
CA MET A 391 14.46 13.71 -1.75
C MET A 391 15.42 14.91 -1.76
N ASN A 392 14.92 16.08 -1.43
CA ASN A 392 15.71 17.29 -1.24
C ASN A 392 15.03 18.24 -0.24
N ARG A 393 15.61 19.42 -0.03
CA ARG A 393 15.10 20.43 0.94
C ARG A 393 13.62 20.76 0.75
N SER A 394 13.06 20.66 -0.47
CA SER A 394 11.64 20.93 -0.72
C SER A 394 10.69 19.91 -0.09
N THR A 395 11.19 18.75 0.30
CA THR A 395 10.40 17.71 0.99
C THR A 395 10.27 17.91 2.49
N GLY A 396 10.93 18.92 3.04
CA GLY A 396 10.77 19.57 4.34
C GLY A 396 10.41 18.66 5.52
N PHE A 397 9.16 18.73 5.95
CA PHE A 397 8.65 18.01 7.13
C PHE A 397 8.48 16.49 6.90
N ALA A 398 8.38 16.02 5.65
CA ALA A 398 8.30 14.60 5.35
C ALA A 398 9.68 13.90 5.46
N GLN A 399 10.77 14.66 5.66
CA GLN A 399 12.11 14.12 5.87
C GLN A 399 12.21 13.52 7.26
N SER A 400 12.17 12.21 7.34
CA SER A 400 12.34 11.46 8.57
C SER A 400 13.08 10.15 8.33
N ARG A 401 13.63 9.59 9.40
CA ARG A 401 14.30 8.30 9.39
C ARG A 401 13.36 7.19 8.86
N ARG A 402 12.12 7.19 9.33
CA ARG A 402 11.09 6.23 8.89
C ARG A 402 10.81 6.36 7.39
N ASN A 403 10.71 7.60 6.87
CA ASN A 403 10.45 7.82 5.45
C ASN A 403 11.61 7.34 4.59
N LEU A 404 12.85 7.72 4.96
CA LEU A 404 14.06 7.28 4.26
C LEU A 404 14.21 5.76 4.31
N TYR A 405 14.08 5.16 5.49
CA TYR A 405 14.14 3.71 5.68
C TYR A 405 13.08 2.99 4.84
N THR A 406 11.81 3.41 4.95
CA THR A 406 10.71 2.79 4.19
C THR A 406 10.98 2.86 2.69
N GLY A 407 11.44 4.02 2.18
CA GLY A 407 11.70 4.21 0.75
C GLY A 407 12.82 3.32 0.23
N VAL A 408 13.98 3.31 0.88
CA VAL A 408 15.13 2.52 0.40
C VAL A 408 14.91 1.01 0.51
N THR A 409 14.19 0.56 1.55
CA THR A 409 13.87 -0.87 1.75
C THR A 409 12.77 -1.40 0.84
N ARG A 410 12.22 -0.60 -0.06
CA ARG A 410 11.35 -1.09 -1.14
C ARG A 410 12.13 -1.75 -2.26
N ALA A 411 13.44 -1.52 -2.34
CA ALA A 411 14.30 -2.13 -3.33
C ALA A 411 14.64 -3.58 -2.97
N ARG A 412 14.60 -4.46 -3.99
CA ARG A 412 15.03 -5.86 -3.88
C ARG A 412 16.46 -6.08 -4.39
N LYS A 413 16.79 -5.45 -5.55
CA LYS A 413 18.08 -5.66 -6.21
C LYS A 413 18.96 -4.42 -6.23
N HIS A 414 18.38 -3.24 -6.41
CA HIS A 414 19.17 -2.01 -6.49
C HIS A 414 18.38 -0.79 -6.02
N CYS A 415 19.03 0.07 -5.27
CA CYS A 415 18.50 1.35 -4.81
C CYS A 415 19.41 2.50 -5.25
N THR A 416 18.89 3.49 -5.95
CA THR A 416 19.58 4.76 -6.21
C THR A 416 18.91 5.87 -5.41
N LEU A 417 19.65 6.53 -4.53
CA LEU A 417 19.17 7.65 -3.73
C LEU A 417 19.70 8.97 -4.28
N PHE A 418 18.80 9.82 -4.80
CA PHE A 418 19.09 11.21 -5.15
C PHE A 418 18.75 12.12 -3.96
N THR A 419 19.71 12.86 -3.45
CA THR A 419 19.49 13.72 -2.29
C THR A 419 20.51 14.85 -2.22
N ASP A 420 20.22 15.91 -1.47
CA ASP A 420 21.23 16.85 -0.99
C ASP A 420 21.75 16.44 0.41
N GLN A 421 22.93 16.94 0.75
CA GLN A 421 23.59 16.56 2.01
C GLN A 421 22.78 16.95 3.25
N PHE A 422 22.12 18.13 3.23
CA PHE A 422 21.30 18.60 4.35
C PHE A 422 20.10 17.67 4.58
N SER A 423 19.38 17.32 3.50
CA SER A 423 18.20 16.43 3.55
C SER A 423 18.56 15.04 4.05
N LEU A 424 19.70 14.50 3.61
CA LEU A 424 20.18 13.20 4.05
C LEU A 424 20.49 13.18 5.55
N VAL A 425 21.27 14.17 6.04
CA VAL A 425 21.60 14.30 7.46
C VAL A 425 20.34 14.48 8.31
N LYS A 426 19.42 15.34 7.86
CA LYS A 426 18.15 15.58 8.56
C LYS A 426 17.33 14.29 8.65
N SER A 427 17.18 13.58 7.53
CA SER A 427 16.37 12.35 7.47
C SER A 427 16.95 11.20 8.31
N THR A 428 18.25 11.13 8.49
CA THR A 428 18.86 10.12 9.36
C THR A 428 18.74 10.45 10.85
N ARG A 429 18.76 11.74 11.22
CA ARG A 429 18.70 12.19 12.62
C ARG A 429 17.29 12.32 13.18
N TYR A 430 16.33 12.75 12.35
CA TYR A 430 14.95 12.94 12.78
C TYR A 430 14.17 11.63 12.71
N ALA A 431 13.66 11.16 13.86
CA ALA A 431 13.01 9.86 13.96
C ALA A 431 11.64 9.82 13.24
N GLY A 432 10.94 10.96 13.11
CA GLY A 432 9.60 11.05 12.51
C GLY A 432 8.49 10.85 13.52
#